data_4dc8f8d565696b6449d7e3f38677848a
#
_entry.id   4dc8f8d565696b6449d7e3f38677848a
#
_cell.length_a   1.000
_cell.length_b   1.000
_cell.length_c   1.000
_cell.angle_alpha   90.00
_cell.angle_beta   90.00
_cell.angle_gamma   90.00
#
_symmetry.space_group_name_H-M   'P 1'
#
loop_
_entity.id
_entity.type
_entity.pdbx_description
1 polymer ?
#
loop_
_entity_poly.entity_id
_entity_poly.type
_entity_poly.pdbx_seq_one_letter_code
_entity_poly.pdbx_strand_id
1 'polypeptide(L)'
;MKKIKGLIIYLLILITTFGATTNEAKNVLVINSYGYDFSLTEKIMKGILDSFEEKNVDVNFEVEFLDTRKMLDQTYYSKLAEMYKDKFKYTKFDVIICSDNEALFFIEKNRIELFNEVPVIFCGINGYEKSLLQGDKNVTGITEELGITETVESALKLHKDIKNLLVLNDKTESGKMFRRLIEKEELDKKFGIKLIFIDDFDLDIEKIPPKIKEFESNSILLFTFFTTDKNRKKISNEQTIKRIKEESNIPIYGLYEAFLDYGIVGGKLVSRYKQGKEAGFAAIKILNGEKIENIPI
;
A
#
# COMPACT_ATOMS: atom_id res chain seq x y z
N MET A 1 23.85 43.21 80.50
CA MET A 1 24.12 41.85 79.97
C MET A 1 22.85 41.32 79.31
N LYS A 2 22.65 41.41 78.05
CA LYS A 2 21.50 40.88 77.33
C LYS A 2 21.98 39.71 76.45
N LYS A 3 21.46 38.52 76.70
CA LYS A 3 21.71 37.34 75.90
C LYS A 3 20.92 37.40 74.59
N ILE A 4 21.62 37.35 73.46
CA ILE A 4 21.03 37.20 72.13
C ILE A 4 20.93 35.70 71.87
N LYS A 5 19.68 35.21 71.77
CA LYS A 5 19.41 33.85 71.32
C LYS A 5 19.44 33.83 69.80
N GLY A 6 20.43 33.13 69.25
CA GLY A 6 20.47 32.88 67.79
C GLY A 6 19.41 31.90 67.36
N LEU A 7 18.57 32.34 66.43
CA LEU A 7 17.56 31.53 65.76
C LEU A 7 18.22 30.90 64.52
N ILE A 8 18.47 29.61 64.57
CA ILE A 8 18.95 28.85 63.37
C ILE A 8 17.72 28.48 62.56
N ILE A 9 17.52 29.17 61.44
CA ILE A 9 16.51 28.82 60.46
C ILE A 9 17.07 27.72 59.57
N TYR A 10 16.57 26.47 59.68
CA TYR A 10 16.81 25.41 58.71
C TYR A 10 15.97 25.67 57.48
N LEU A 11 16.66 26.12 56.41
CA LEU A 11 16.05 26.21 55.10
C LEU A 11 16.05 24.80 54.48
N LEU A 12 14.92 24.09 54.55
CA LEU A 12 14.69 22.85 53.81
C LEU A 12 14.50 23.18 52.35
N ILE A 13 15.54 23.06 51.54
CA ILE A 13 15.44 23.11 50.08
C ILE A 13 14.83 21.77 49.62
N LEU A 14 13.54 21.79 49.35
CA LEU A 14 12.87 20.69 48.59
C LEU A 14 13.38 20.73 47.18
N ILE A 15 14.39 19.92 46.85
CA ILE A 15 14.79 19.65 45.49
C ILE A 15 13.71 18.72 44.92
N THR A 16 12.68 19.29 44.32
CA THR A 16 11.82 18.54 43.40
C THR A 16 12.67 18.20 42.20
N THR A 17 13.25 17.01 42.19
CA THR A 17 13.77 16.42 40.97
C THR A 17 12.59 16.22 40.03
N PHE A 18 12.35 17.17 39.17
CA PHE A 18 11.64 16.91 37.91
C PHE A 18 12.50 15.90 37.19
N GLY A 19 12.18 14.64 37.35
CA GLY A 19 12.66 13.60 36.48
C GLY A 19 12.15 13.91 35.09
N ALA A 20 12.94 14.62 34.30
CA ALA A 20 12.75 14.60 32.87
C ALA A 20 12.96 13.13 32.48
N THR A 21 11.85 12.40 32.35
CA THR A 21 11.88 11.16 31.59
C THR A 21 12.34 11.57 30.21
N THR A 22 13.60 11.35 29.90
CA THR A 22 14.07 11.35 28.52
C THR A 22 13.29 10.21 27.87
N ASN A 23 12.16 10.54 27.27
CA ASN A 23 11.47 9.60 26.41
C ASN A 23 12.46 9.33 25.29
N GLU A 24 13.17 8.20 25.33
CA GLU A 24 13.99 7.79 24.21
C GLU A 24 13.09 7.79 22.98
N ALA A 25 13.56 8.46 21.91
CA ALA A 25 12.82 8.51 20.68
C ALA A 25 12.52 7.07 20.20
N LYS A 26 11.28 6.81 19.87
CA LYS A 26 10.83 5.49 19.40
C LYS A 26 11.43 5.19 18.04
N ASN A 27 11.78 3.93 17.80
CA ASN A 27 12.38 3.49 16.54
C ASN A 27 11.34 2.77 15.67
N VAL A 28 11.12 3.29 14.48
CA VAL A 28 10.19 2.75 13.48
C VAL A 28 11.00 2.21 12.30
N LEU A 29 10.87 0.92 12.01
CA LEU A 29 11.44 0.32 10.81
C LEU A 29 10.39 0.28 9.71
N VAL A 30 10.71 0.82 8.53
CA VAL A 30 9.88 0.71 7.34
C VAL A 30 10.59 -0.17 6.32
N ILE A 31 9.97 -1.28 5.93
CA ILE A 31 10.50 -2.19 4.90
C ILE A 31 9.61 -2.16 3.68
N ASN A 32 10.17 -1.76 2.56
CA ASN A 32 9.48 -1.65 1.28
C ASN A 32 9.87 -2.80 0.36
N SER A 33 8.90 -3.41 -0.33
CA SER A 33 9.18 -4.45 -1.34
C SER A 33 9.98 -3.93 -2.51
N TYR A 34 9.76 -2.66 -2.90
CA TYR A 34 10.36 -2.06 -4.10
C TYR A 34 11.27 -0.89 -3.74
N GLY A 35 12.13 -0.49 -4.69
CA GLY A 35 13.01 0.67 -4.53
C GLY A 35 12.25 2.00 -4.46
N TYR A 36 12.91 3.03 -3.94
CA TYR A 36 12.33 4.39 -3.84
C TYR A 36 12.06 5.03 -5.21
N ASP A 37 12.74 4.59 -6.26
CA ASP A 37 12.52 4.99 -7.64
C ASP A 37 11.15 4.52 -8.22
N PHE A 38 10.42 3.71 -7.48
CA PHE A 38 9.08 3.27 -7.84
C PHE A 38 8.02 4.21 -7.23
N SER A 39 7.29 4.92 -8.09
CA SER A 39 6.35 5.98 -7.67
C SER A 39 5.28 5.54 -6.66
N LEU A 40 4.91 4.27 -6.64
CA LEU A 40 3.95 3.75 -5.66
C LEU A 40 4.58 3.63 -4.27
N THR A 41 5.86 3.24 -4.18
CA THR A 41 6.62 3.23 -2.93
C THR A 41 6.80 4.65 -2.38
N GLU A 42 7.14 5.61 -3.25
CA GLU A 42 7.24 7.01 -2.86
C GLU A 42 5.94 7.53 -2.24
N LYS A 43 4.78 7.23 -2.86
CA LYS A 43 3.46 7.62 -2.34
C LYS A 43 3.15 7.00 -0.98
N ILE A 44 3.45 5.72 -0.77
CA ILE A 44 3.29 5.06 0.54
C ILE A 44 4.19 5.73 1.57
N MET A 45 5.48 5.89 1.27
CA MET A 45 6.43 6.53 2.18
C MET A 45 6.00 7.93 2.57
N LYS A 46 5.56 8.72 1.59
CA LYS A 46 5.03 10.06 1.86
C LYS A 46 3.84 10.00 2.82
N GLY A 47 2.90 9.09 2.61
CA GLY A 47 1.75 8.90 3.50
C GLY A 47 2.17 8.56 4.92
N ILE A 48 3.11 7.63 5.09
CA ILE A 48 3.65 7.26 6.41
C ILE A 48 4.24 8.49 7.10
N LEU A 49 5.17 9.20 6.46
CA LEU A 49 5.84 10.35 7.04
C LEU A 49 4.86 11.49 7.40
N ASP A 50 3.95 11.82 6.48
CA ASP A 50 2.93 12.85 6.71
C ASP A 50 2.01 12.51 7.90
N SER A 51 1.78 11.23 8.21
CA SER A 51 0.97 10.83 9.37
C SER A 51 1.66 11.16 10.70
N PHE A 52 2.96 10.96 10.79
CA PHE A 52 3.75 11.29 11.99
C PHE A 52 3.90 12.80 12.16
N GLU A 53 4.12 13.52 11.05
CA GLU A 53 4.15 14.99 11.04
C GLU A 53 2.81 15.57 11.50
N GLU A 54 1.67 15.11 10.97
CA GLU A 54 0.34 15.57 11.35
C GLU A 54 0.02 15.37 12.83
N LYS A 55 0.53 14.29 13.42
CA LYS A 55 0.34 13.99 14.85
C LYS A 55 1.44 14.56 15.75
N ASN A 56 2.43 15.24 15.18
CA ASN A 56 3.60 15.77 15.90
C ASN A 56 4.29 14.68 16.75
N VAL A 57 4.46 13.48 16.18
CA VAL A 57 5.14 12.36 16.83
C VAL A 57 6.56 12.26 16.29
N ASP A 58 7.53 12.50 17.15
CA ASP A 58 8.96 12.40 16.82
C ASP A 58 9.47 10.98 17.04
N VAL A 59 10.07 10.40 16.00
CA VAL A 59 10.60 9.03 15.99
C VAL A 59 11.85 8.95 15.13
N ASN A 60 12.65 7.93 15.38
CA ASN A 60 13.74 7.55 14.51
C ASN A 60 13.23 6.59 13.43
N PHE A 61 13.22 7.02 12.19
CA PHE A 61 12.91 6.14 11.05
C PHE A 61 14.17 5.46 10.54
N GLU A 62 14.09 4.14 10.40
CA GLU A 62 15.00 3.36 9.56
C GLU A 62 14.19 2.83 8.38
N VAL A 63 14.69 3.05 7.15
CA VAL A 63 13.96 2.71 5.92
C VAL A 63 14.78 1.77 5.06
N GLU A 64 14.20 0.62 4.75
CA GLU A 64 14.82 -0.42 3.93
C GLU A 64 14.02 -0.71 2.68
N PHE A 65 14.72 -1.07 1.61
CA PHE A 65 14.14 -1.44 0.33
C PHE A 65 14.67 -2.82 -0.08
N LEU A 66 13.76 -3.79 -0.23
CA LEU A 66 14.13 -5.13 -0.70
C LEU A 66 14.46 -5.16 -2.20
N ASP A 67 14.02 -4.14 -2.95
CA ASP A 67 14.24 -3.94 -4.39
C ASP A 67 13.88 -5.17 -5.26
N THR A 68 12.77 -5.83 -4.90
CA THR A 68 12.35 -7.12 -5.45
C THR A 68 12.00 -7.08 -6.94
N ARG A 69 11.84 -5.90 -7.53
CA ARG A 69 11.67 -5.78 -8.99
C ARG A 69 12.92 -6.14 -9.78
N LYS A 70 14.09 -6.06 -9.15
CA LYS A 70 15.37 -6.36 -9.76
C LYS A 70 15.85 -7.78 -9.45
N MET A 71 15.51 -8.28 -8.25
CA MET A 71 15.97 -9.58 -7.76
C MET A 71 14.84 -10.30 -7.03
N LEU A 72 14.50 -11.53 -7.45
CA LEU A 72 13.37 -12.33 -6.95
C LEU A 72 13.79 -13.76 -6.56
N ASP A 73 15.07 -14.01 -6.25
CA ASP A 73 15.46 -15.36 -5.87
C ASP A 73 15.57 -15.54 -4.35
N GLN A 74 15.38 -16.77 -3.90
CA GLN A 74 15.41 -17.15 -2.49
C GLN A 74 16.79 -16.90 -1.85
N THR A 75 17.87 -16.99 -2.64
CA THR A 75 19.25 -16.74 -2.17
C THR A 75 19.45 -15.27 -1.83
N TYR A 76 18.83 -14.37 -2.62
CA TYR A 76 18.86 -12.94 -2.35
C TYR A 76 18.21 -12.60 -0.99
N TYR A 77 17.01 -13.11 -0.72
CA TYR A 77 16.33 -12.88 0.56
C TYR A 77 17.11 -13.44 1.76
N SER A 78 17.76 -14.58 1.61
CA SER A 78 18.59 -15.13 2.68
C SER A 78 19.79 -14.24 3.00
N LYS A 79 20.46 -13.70 1.96
CA LYS A 79 21.57 -12.75 2.14
C LYS A 79 21.11 -11.42 2.76
N LEU A 80 19.94 -10.94 2.38
CA LEU A 80 19.35 -9.75 3.01
C LEU A 80 19.09 -9.99 4.50
N ALA A 81 18.54 -11.15 4.86
CA ALA A 81 18.31 -11.49 6.26
C ALA A 81 19.61 -11.54 7.07
N GLU A 82 20.69 -12.15 6.53
CA GLU A 82 22.01 -12.15 7.15
C GLU A 82 22.54 -10.72 7.33
N MET A 83 22.45 -9.89 6.30
CA MET A 83 22.86 -8.49 6.36
C MET A 83 22.08 -7.70 7.40
N TYR A 84 20.76 -7.87 7.48
CA TYR A 84 19.93 -7.17 8.47
C TYR A 84 20.21 -7.65 9.89
N LYS A 85 20.54 -8.92 10.09
CA LYS A 85 20.97 -9.45 11.38
C LYS A 85 22.20 -8.72 11.92
N ASP A 86 23.17 -8.46 11.05
CA ASP A 86 24.37 -7.71 11.42
C ASP A 86 24.08 -6.21 11.57
N LYS A 87 23.35 -5.61 10.60
CA LYS A 87 23.01 -4.18 10.57
C LYS A 87 22.23 -3.77 11.81
N PHE A 88 21.24 -4.55 12.21
CA PHE A 88 20.31 -4.20 13.29
C PHE A 88 20.61 -4.88 14.62
N LYS A 89 21.76 -5.52 14.74
CA LYS A 89 22.16 -6.28 15.94
C LYS A 89 21.97 -5.51 17.27
N TYR A 90 22.16 -4.19 17.24
CA TYR A 90 22.08 -3.33 18.41
C TYR A 90 20.92 -2.35 18.36
N THR A 91 20.08 -2.44 17.33
CA THR A 91 18.93 -1.56 17.17
C THR A 91 17.66 -2.28 17.65
N LYS A 92 16.95 -1.65 18.56
CA LYS A 92 15.65 -2.13 19.01
C LYS A 92 14.56 -1.30 18.34
N PHE A 93 13.69 -1.95 17.59
CA PHE A 93 12.52 -1.32 16.99
C PHE A 93 11.30 -1.46 17.88
N ASP A 94 10.43 -0.46 17.87
CA ASP A 94 9.16 -0.45 18.60
C ASP A 94 7.99 -0.89 17.71
N VAL A 95 8.07 -0.66 16.40
CA VAL A 95 7.10 -1.09 15.39
C VAL A 95 7.76 -1.23 14.03
N ILE A 96 7.26 -2.16 13.22
CA ILE A 96 7.64 -2.35 11.82
C ILE A 96 6.46 -2.02 10.94
N ILE A 97 6.68 -1.22 9.89
CA ILE A 97 5.71 -1.01 8.80
C ILE A 97 6.28 -1.70 7.56
N CYS A 98 5.51 -2.57 6.91
CA CYS A 98 5.93 -3.20 5.66
C CYS A 98 4.95 -2.87 4.52
N SER A 99 5.50 -2.57 3.34
CA SER A 99 4.70 -2.26 2.16
C SER A 99 4.86 -3.31 1.07
N ASP A 100 3.72 -3.68 0.51
CA ASP A 100 3.55 -4.69 -0.53
C ASP A 100 3.89 -6.13 -0.07
N ASN A 101 3.48 -7.11 -0.87
CA ASN A 101 3.48 -8.54 -0.50
C ASN A 101 4.86 -9.08 -0.13
N GLU A 102 5.91 -8.71 -0.88
CA GLU A 102 7.24 -9.27 -0.69
C GLU A 102 7.87 -8.86 0.65
N ALA A 103 7.62 -7.60 1.08
CA ALA A 103 8.07 -7.14 2.39
C ALA A 103 7.34 -7.87 3.53
N LEU A 104 6.02 -8.09 3.39
CA LEU A 104 5.25 -8.85 4.36
C LEU A 104 5.79 -10.29 4.47
N PHE A 105 5.98 -10.99 3.35
CA PHE A 105 6.52 -12.36 3.34
C PHE A 105 7.94 -12.44 3.91
N PHE A 106 8.78 -11.45 3.60
CA PHE A 106 10.12 -11.38 4.17
C PHE A 106 10.07 -11.25 5.70
N ILE A 107 9.22 -10.37 6.19
CA ILE A 107 9.04 -10.14 7.64
C ILE A 107 8.44 -11.37 8.32
N GLU A 108 7.38 -11.96 7.79
CA GLU A 108 6.78 -13.17 8.37
C GLU A 108 7.81 -14.29 8.55
N LYS A 109 8.69 -14.47 7.56
CA LYS A 109 9.72 -15.52 7.60
C LYS A 109 10.85 -15.24 8.57
N ASN A 110 11.24 -13.98 8.73
CA ASN A 110 12.51 -13.62 9.38
C ASN A 110 12.34 -12.77 10.66
N ARG A 111 11.13 -12.24 10.95
CA ARG A 111 10.91 -11.26 12.02
C ARG A 111 11.41 -11.71 13.37
N ILE A 112 11.03 -12.93 13.79
CA ILE A 112 11.37 -13.43 15.12
C ILE A 112 12.88 -13.49 15.31
N GLU A 113 13.60 -13.94 14.30
CA GLU A 113 15.07 -14.01 14.36
C GLU A 113 15.75 -12.63 14.31
N LEU A 114 15.24 -11.73 13.46
CA LEU A 114 15.88 -10.42 13.23
C LEU A 114 15.45 -9.35 14.21
N PHE A 115 14.18 -9.34 14.61
CA PHE A 115 13.55 -8.22 15.32
C PHE A 115 12.76 -8.64 16.56
N ASN A 116 12.80 -9.92 16.95
CA ASN A 116 11.97 -10.50 18.00
C ASN A 116 10.46 -10.33 17.67
N GLU A 117 9.62 -10.25 18.68
CA GLU A 117 8.16 -10.12 18.53
C GLU A 117 7.70 -8.66 18.32
N VAL A 118 8.46 -7.85 17.55
CA VAL A 118 8.07 -6.47 17.25
C VAL A 118 6.75 -6.47 16.47
N PRO A 119 5.75 -5.62 16.84
CA PRO A 119 4.49 -5.51 16.12
C PRO A 119 4.69 -5.03 14.70
N VAL A 120 3.90 -5.60 13.78
CA VAL A 120 4.00 -5.34 12.33
C VAL A 120 2.70 -4.77 11.79
N ILE A 121 2.81 -3.73 11.00
CA ILE A 121 1.71 -3.14 10.24
C ILE A 121 2.04 -3.27 8.75
N PHE A 122 1.16 -3.90 8.00
CA PHE A 122 1.31 -3.98 6.56
C PHE A 122 0.41 -2.97 5.84
N CYS A 123 0.79 -2.60 4.62
CA CYS A 123 -0.05 -1.86 3.68
C CYS A 123 0.31 -2.24 2.24
N GLY A 124 -0.57 -1.93 1.29
CA GLY A 124 -0.30 -2.20 -0.12
C GLY A 124 -0.39 -3.67 -0.52
N ILE A 125 -1.03 -4.51 0.28
CA ILE A 125 -1.12 -5.95 0.01
C ILE A 125 -2.21 -6.23 -1.01
N ASN A 126 -1.80 -6.80 -2.13
CA ASN A 126 -2.72 -7.27 -3.16
C ASN A 126 -3.26 -8.66 -2.79
N GLY A 127 -4.58 -8.84 -2.93
CA GLY A 127 -5.22 -10.14 -2.70
C GLY A 127 -5.06 -10.62 -1.25
N TYR A 128 -5.22 -9.72 -0.28
CA TYR A 128 -5.15 -10.08 1.12
C TYR A 128 -6.20 -11.16 1.46
N GLU A 129 -5.72 -12.23 2.09
CA GLU A 129 -6.53 -13.24 2.74
C GLU A 129 -6.02 -13.44 4.17
N LYS A 130 -6.92 -13.66 5.11
CA LYS A 130 -6.56 -13.84 6.53
C LYS A 130 -5.56 -15.00 6.74
N SER A 131 -5.55 -15.98 5.86
CA SER A 131 -4.61 -17.10 5.83
C SER A 131 -3.15 -16.66 5.63
N LEU A 132 -2.91 -15.51 5.01
CA LEU A 132 -1.55 -14.95 4.81
C LEU A 132 -0.81 -14.73 6.13
N LEU A 133 -1.53 -14.40 7.19
CA LEU A 133 -0.91 -14.14 8.51
C LEU A 133 -0.68 -15.41 9.34
N GLN A 134 -1.01 -16.58 8.85
CA GLN A 134 -0.81 -17.87 9.52
C GLN A 134 -1.23 -17.91 11.01
N GLY A 135 -2.13 -17.02 11.40
CA GLY A 135 -2.61 -16.87 12.78
C GLY A 135 -1.71 -15.98 13.67
N ASP A 136 -0.74 -15.29 13.11
CA ASP A 136 0.08 -14.32 13.86
C ASP A 136 -0.80 -13.16 14.37
N LYS A 137 -0.86 -13.01 15.69
CA LYS A 137 -1.67 -11.98 16.37
C LYS A 137 -0.92 -10.65 16.51
N ASN A 138 0.36 -10.64 16.19
CA ASN A 138 1.21 -9.45 16.30
C ASN A 138 1.42 -8.77 14.96
N VAL A 139 0.48 -9.01 14.03
CA VAL A 139 0.44 -8.41 12.69
C VAL A 139 -0.96 -7.86 12.43
N THR A 140 -1.03 -6.61 11.99
CA THR A 140 -2.24 -5.95 11.50
C THR A 140 -1.91 -5.16 10.24
N GLY A 141 -2.88 -4.50 9.64
CA GLY A 141 -2.55 -3.66 8.48
C GLY A 141 -3.75 -3.09 7.74
N ILE A 142 -3.44 -2.47 6.62
CA ILE A 142 -4.38 -1.79 5.74
C ILE A 142 -4.51 -2.62 4.46
N THR A 143 -5.69 -3.14 4.21
CA THR A 143 -6.00 -3.92 3.01
C THR A 143 -6.41 -3.04 1.83
N GLU A 144 -6.22 -3.55 0.63
CA GLU A 144 -6.75 -2.92 -0.58
C GLU A 144 -8.18 -3.43 -0.85
N GLU A 145 -9.16 -2.58 -0.65
CA GLU A 145 -10.49 -2.82 -1.17
C GLU A 145 -10.61 -2.21 -2.58
N LEU A 146 -10.61 -3.06 -3.57
CA LEU A 146 -10.85 -2.65 -4.96
C LEU A 146 -12.32 -2.33 -5.15
N GLY A 147 -12.65 -1.06 -5.31
CA GLY A 147 -14.02 -0.60 -5.56
C GLY A 147 -14.51 -0.89 -6.98
N ILE A 148 -14.49 -2.15 -7.41
CA ILE A 148 -14.86 -2.56 -8.77
C ILE A 148 -16.32 -2.23 -9.04
N THR A 149 -17.23 -2.75 -8.21
CA THR A 149 -18.66 -2.52 -8.34
C THR A 149 -19.02 -1.04 -8.27
N GLU A 150 -18.47 -0.31 -7.28
CA GLU A 150 -18.77 1.13 -7.11
C GLU A 150 -18.22 1.98 -8.24
N THR A 151 -17.09 1.58 -8.84
CA THR A 151 -16.54 2.24 -10.02
C THR A 151 -17.48 2.08 -11.20
N VAL A 152 -17.96 0.86 -11.48
CA VAL A 152 -18.89 0.58 -12.57
C VAL A 152 -20.24 1.26 -12.32
N GLU A 153 -20.76 1.21 -11.10
CA GLU A 153 -22.00 1.89 -10.75
C GLU A 153 -21.93 3.39 -10.98
N SER A 154 -20.82 4.02 -10.58
CA SER A 154 -20.57 5.45 -10.79
C SER A 154 -20.48 5.79 -12.29
N ALA A 155 -19.81 4.94 -13.07
CA ALA A 155 -19.70 5.10 -14.50
C ALA A 155 -21.07 5.02 -15.20
N LEU A 156 -21.90 4.04 -14.81
CA LEU A 156 -23.25 3.87 -15.37
C LEU A 156 -24.20 5.02 -14.98
N LYS A 157 -24.01 5.67 -13.83
CA LYS A 157 -24.76 6.89 -13.46
C LYS A 157 -24.38 8.08 -14.33
N LEU A 158 -23.11 8.18 -14.75
CA LEU A 158 -22.62 9.28 -15.57
C LEU A 158 -22.91 9.09 -17.08
N HIS A 159 -22.92 7.86 -17.55
CA HIS A 159 -23.13 7.54 -18.95
C HIS A 159 -24.43 6.74 -19.11
N LYS A 160 -25.39 7.34 -19.82
CA LYS A 160 -26.66 6.68 -20.16
C LYS A 160 -26.44 5.74 -21.34
N ASP A 161 -27.30 4.72 -21.44
CA ASP A 161 -27.34 3.77 -22.56
C ASP A 161 -26.11 2.87 -22.72
N ILE A 162 -25.32 2.70 -21.67
CA ILE A 162 -24.19 1.75 -21.69
C ILE A 162 -24.73 0.31 -21.73
N LYS A 163 -24.22 -0.44 -22.70
CA LYS A 163 -24.54 -1.85 -22.93
C LYS A 163 -23.36 -2.78 -22.66
N ASN A 164 -22.13 -2.26 -22.78
CA ASN A 164 -20.94 -3.06 -22.64
C ASN A 164 -19.98 -2.44 -21.61
N LEU A 165 -19.44 -3.31 -20.76
CA LEU A 165 -18.27 -3.02 -19.93
C LEU A 165 -17.09 -3.78 -20.53
N LEU A 166 -16.15 -3.04 -21.13
CA LEU A 166 -14.89 -3.60 -21.54
C LEU A 166 -13.96 -3.64 -20.35
N VAL A 167 -13.22 -4.72 -20.20
CA VAL A 167 -12.16 -4.84 -19.17
C VAL A 167 -10.83 -5.03 -19.87
N LEU A 168 -9.89 -4.15 -19.58
CA LEU A 168 -8.51 -4.29 -20.05
C LEU A 168 -7.61 -4.68 -18.87
N ASN A 169 -7.12 -5.89 -18.94
CA ASN A 169 -6.08 -6.47 -18.11
C ASN A 169 -5.10 -7.23 -18.99
N ASP A 170 -3.93 -7.58 -18.44
CA ASP A 170 -2.96 -8.42 -19.14
C ASP A 170 -3.02 -9.89 -18.65
N LYS A 171 -2.21 -10.77 -19.27
CA LYS A 171 -2.14 -12.19 -18.93
C LYS A 171 -1.10 -12.52 -17.84
N THR A 172 -0.55 -11.53 -17.15
CA THR A 172 0.30 -11.72 -15.97
C THR A 172 -0.49 -12.31 -14.81
N GLU A 173 0.18 -12.78 -13.77
CA GLU A 173 -0.51 -13.28 -12.57
C GLU A 173 -1.39 -12.20 -11.93
N SER A 174 -0.94 -10.94 -11.93
CA SER A 174 -1.76 -9.81 -11.46
C SER A 174 -3.01 -9.63 -12.34
N GLY A 175 -2.86 -9.65 -13.67
CA GLY A 175 -3.99 -9.54 -14.59
C GLY A 175 -5.01 -10.66 -14.40
N LYS A 176 -4.55 -11.91 -14.24
CA LYS A 176 -5.42 -13.06 -13.93
C LYS A 176 -6.12 -12.91 -12.58
N MET A 177 -5.45 -12.34 -11.59
CA MET A 177 -6.06 -12.04 -10.29
C MET A 177 -7.20 -11.02 -10.45
N PHE A 178 -6.96 -9.90 -11.14
CA PHE A 178 -8.01 -8.91 -11.39
C PHE A 178 -9.19 -9.50 -12.15
N ARG A 179 -8.93 -10.33 -13.16
CA ARG A 179 -9.99 -11.03 -13.88
C ARG A 179 -10.87 -11.84 -12.95
N ARG A 180 -10.29 -12.68 -12.09
CA ARG A 180 -11.05 -13.47 -11.10
C ARG A 180 -11.87 -12.60 -10.14
N LEU A 181 -11.31 -11.47 -9.68
CA LEU A 181 -12.03 -10.54 -8.80
C LEU A 181 -13.22 -9.90 -9.52
N ILE A 182 -13.05 -9.49 -10.77
CA ILE A 182 -14.13 -8.88 -11.58
C ILE A 182 -15.23 -9.91 -11.91
N GLU A 183 -14.85 -11.13 -12.27
CA GLU A 183 -15.80 -12.22 -12.53
C GLU A 183 -16.64 -12.56 -11.30
N LYS A 184 -16.04 -12.52 -10.10
CA LYS A 184 -16.71 -12.76 -8.81
C LYS A 184 -17.78 -11.70 -8.50
N GLU A 185 -17.62 -10.48 -8.98
CA GLU A 185 -18.59 -9.39 -8.77
C GLU A 185 -19.89 -9.55 -9.58
N GLU A 186 -19.95 -10.46 -10.56
CA GLU A 186 -21.11 -10.73 -11.43
C GLU A 186 -21.76 -9.45 -12.01
N LEU A 187 -20.92 -8.51 -12.47
CA LEU A 187 -21.33 -7.17 -12.91
C LEU A 187 -22.34 -7.20 -14.05
N ASP A 188 -22.23 -8.18 -14.93
CA ASP A 188 -23.17 -8.42 -16.04
C ASP A 188 -24.59 -8.70 -15.55
N LYS A 189 -24.73 -9.56 -14.54
CA LYS A 189 -26.02 -9.87 -13.91
C LYS A 189 -26.54 -8.69 -13.09
N LYS A 190 -25.63 -8.04 -12.34
CA LYS A 190 -25.97 -6.94 -11.42
C LYS A 190 -26.48 -5.71 -12.15
N PHE A 191 -25.90 -5.36 -13.28
CA PHE A 191 -26.21 -4.13 -14.02
C PHE A 191 -26.91 -4.35 -15.36
N GLY A 192 -27.10 -5.60 -15.80
CA GLY A 192 -27.73 -5.93 -17.09
C GLY A 192 -26.90 -5.49 -18.30
N ILE A 193 -25.57 -5.49 -18.18
CA ILE A 193 -24.60 -5.10 -19.22
C ILE A 193 -23.80 -6.29 -19.68
N LYS A 194 -23.23 -6.21 -20.88
CA LYS A 194 -22.33 -7.25 -21.39
C LYS A 194 -20.91 -7.00 -20.89
N LEU A 195 -20.32 -7.99 -20.22
CA LEU A 195 -18.92 -7.97 -19.79
C LEU A 195 -18.04 -8.55 -20.91
N ILE A 196 -17.00 -7.80 -21.32
CA ILE A 196 -16.09 -8.18 -22.41
C ILE A 196 -14.64 -7.99 -21.95
N PHE A 197 -13.91 -9.08 -21.84
CA PHE A 197 -12.48 -9.04 -21.50
C PHE A 197 -11.63 -8.90 -22.76
N ILE A 198 -10.80 -7.85 -22.82
CA ILE A 198 -9.95 -7.56 -24.00
C ILE A 198 -8.80 -8.58 -24.12
N ASP A 199 -8.33 -9.15 -23.02
CA ASP A 199 -7.30 -10.20 -23.03
C ASP A 199 -7.76 -11.52 -23.68
N ASP A 200 -9.07 -11.74 -23.85
CA ASP A 200 -9.62 -12.90 -24.58
C ASP A 200 -9.23 -12.87 -26.07
N PHE A 201 -8.94 -11.69 -26.63
CA PHE A 201 -8.57 -11.54 -28.04
C PHE A 201 -7.09 -11.80 -28.33
N ASP A 202 -6.26 -11.96 -27.29
CA ASP A 202 -4.82 -12.25 -27.39
C ASP A 202 -4.07 -11.29 -28.32
N LEU A 203 -4.13 -9.99 -28.01
CA LEU A 203 -3.65 -8.92 -28.89
C LEU A 203 -2.25 -8.43 -28.53
N ASP A 204 -1.53 -7.95 -29.53
CA ASP A 204 -0.38 -7.08 -29.36
C ASP A 204 -0.84 -5.71 -28.90
N ILE A 205 0.04 -4.96 -28.25
CA ILE A 205 -0.29 -3.63 -27.75
C ILE A 205 -0.82 -2.69 -28.84
N GLU A 206 -0.30 -2.80 -30.06
CA GLU A 206 -0.69 -1.99 -31.20
C GLU A 206 -2.11 -2.30 -31.71
N LYS A 207 -2.65 -3.49 -31.40
CA LYS A 207 -3.99 -3.91 -31.80
C LYS A 207 -5.06 -3.68 -30.74
N ILE A 208 -4.67 -3.33 -29.50
CA ILE A 208 -5.62 -3.09 -28.41
C ILE A 208 -6.49 -1.86 -28.68
N PRO A 209 -5.95 -0.67 -29.02
CA PRO A 209 -6.78 0.51 -29.29
C PRO A 209 -7.76 0.32 -30.45
N PRO A 210 -7.37 -0.21 -31.63
CA PRO A 210 -8.32 -0.52 -32.68
C PRO A 210 -9.42 -1.48 -32.25
N LYS A 211 -9.07 -2.50 -31.43
CA LYS A 211 -10.04 -3.46 -30.92
C LYS A 211 -11.04 -2.83 -29.94
N ILE A 212 -10.58 -1.98 -29.04
CA ILE A 212 -11.46 -1.21 -28.16
C ILE A 212 -12.41 -0.33 -28.96
N LYS A 213 -11.92 0.31 -30.04
CA LYS A 213 -12.71 1.15 -30.91
C LYS A 213 -13.88 0.42 -31.60
N GLU A 214 -13.73 -0.86 -31.91
CA GLU A 214 -14.84 -1.67 -32.45
C GLU A 214 -16.05 -1.72 -31.50
N PHE A 215 -15.83 -1.57 -30.19
CA PHE A 215 -16.84 -1.60 -29.15
C PHE A 215 -17.19 -0.20 -28.59
N GLU A 216 -16.63 0.88 -29.12
CA GLU A 216 -16.74 2.22 -28.52
C GLU A 216 -18.17 2.67 -28.28
N SER A 217 -19.09 2.30 -29.19
CA SER A 217 -20.49 2.69 -29.08
C SER A 217 -21.15 2.03 -27.85
N ASN A 218 -21.78 2.84 -26.98
CA ASN A 218 -22.50 2.40 -25.77
C ASN A 218 -21.65 1.55 -24.82
N SER A 219 -20.36 1.89 -24.70
CA SER A 219 -19.41 1.14 -23.88
C SER A 219 -18.61 2.06 -22.97
N ILE A 220 -18.17 1.50 -21.85
CA ILE A 220 -17.14 2.06 -20.98
C ILE A 220 -16.00 1.05 -20.83
N LEU A 221 -14.79 1.53 -20.56
CA LEU A 221 -13.62 0.70 -20.34
C LEU A 221 -13.21 0.76 -18.87
N LEU A 222 -13.17 -0.39 -18.21
CA LEU A 222 -12.49 -0.56 -16.92
C LEU A 222 -11.05 -0.98 -17.18
N PHE A 223 -10.13 -0.08 -16.90
CA PHE A 223 -8.70 -0.32 -16.96
C PHE A 223 -8.22 -0.81 -15.60
N THR A 224 -7.72 -2.02 -15.53
CA THR A 224 -7.16 -2.58 -14.30
C THR A 224 -5.65 -2.47 -14.29
N PHE A 225 -5.00 -3.21 -15.19
CA PHE A 225 -3.55 -3.26 -15.31
C PHE A 225 -3.16 -3.81 -16.69
N PHE A 226 -2.25 -3.14 -17.42
CA PHE A 226 -1.70 -3.68 -18.63
C PHE A 226 -0.23 -3.30 -18.78
N THR A 227 0.65 -4.22 -18.47
CA THR A 227 2.10 -4.01 -18.43
C THR A 227 2.88 -4.91 -19.35
N THR A 228 2.21 -5.92 -19.92
CA THR A 228 2.85 -6.91 -20.78
C THR A 228 1.85 -7.41 -21.83
N ASP A 229 2.21 -7.32 -23.10
CA ASP A 229 1.40 -7.85 -24.21
C ASP A 229 1.64 -9.36 -24.43
N LYS A 230 0.96 -9.94 -25.41
CA LYS A 230 1.08 -11.36 -25.77
C LYS A 230 2.50 -11.76 -26.17
N ASN A 231 3.30 -10.86 -26.70
CA ASN A 231 4.68 -11.08 -27.11
C ASN A 231 5.68 -10.86 -25.97
N ARG A 232 5.19 -10.66 -24.73
CA ARG A 232 5.98 -10.30 -23.54
C ARG A 232 6.68 -8.93 -23.66
N LYS A 233 6.24 -8.09 -24.59
CA LYS A 233 6.71 -6.71 -24.68
C LYS A 233 6.17 -5.92 -23.50
N LYS A 234 7.08 -5.31 -22.73
CA LYS A 234 6.73 -4.47 -21.61
C LYS A 234 6.27 -3.08 -22.07
N ILE A 235 5.24 -2.56 -21.42
CA ILE A 235 4.71 -1.23 -21.63
C ILE A 235 4.23 -0.67 -20.28
N SER A 236 4.26 0.65 -20.12
CA SER A 236 3.67 1.26 -18.92
C SER A 236 2.15 1.41 -19.06
N ASN A 237 1.45 1.43 -17.91
CA ASN A 237 0.01 1.71 -17.88
C ASN A 237 -0.31 3.07 -18.49
N GLU A 238 0.54 4.08 -18.25
CA GLU A 238 0.45 5.41 -18.86
C GLU A 238 0.45 5.34 -20.39
N GLN A 239 1.45 4.67 -20.97
CA GLN A 239 1.55 4.51 -22.42
C GLN A 239 0.34 3.78 -23.01
N THR A 240 -0.17 2.76 -22.29
CA THR A 240 -1.35 2.00 -22.72
C THR A 240 -2.60 2.89 -22.75
N ILE A 241 -2.87 3.62 -21.66
CA ILE A 241 -4.03 4.53 -21.55
C ILE A 241 -3.92 5.63 -22.63
N LYS A 242 -2.74 6.23 -22.81
CA LYS A 242 -2.50 7.28 -23.80
C LYS A 242 -2.80 6.80 -25.22
N ARG A 243 -2.31 5.63 -25.61
CA ARG A 243 -2.58 5.04 -26.93
C ARG A 243 -4.07 4.79 -27.17
N ILE A 244 -4.79 4.29 -26.15
CA ILE A 244 -6.25 4.08 -26.26
C ILE A 244 -6.94 5.42 -26.54
N LYS A 245 -6.57 6.47 -25.82
CA LYS A 245 -7.15 7.81 -25.97
C LYS A 245 -6.81 8.48 -27.31
N GLU A 246 -5.71 8.13 -27.94
CA GLU A 246 -5.34 8.63 -29.27
C GLU A 246 -6.25 8.08 -30.37
N GLU A 247 -6.83 6.89 -30.19
CA GLU A 247 -7.61 6.19 -31.21
C GLU A 247 -9.11 6.03 -30.88
N SER A 248 -9.52 6.20 -29.60
CA SER A 248 -10.89 6.00 -29.14
C SER A 248 -11.29 7.07 -28.12
N ASN A 249 -12.57 7.46 -28.16
CA ASN A 249 -13.18 8.37 -27.18
C ASN A 249 -13.89 7.61 -26.05
N ILE A 250 -13.67 6.30 -25.92
CA ILE A 250 -14.30 5.50 -24.88
C ILE A 250 -13.97 6.07 -23.50
N PRO A 251 -14.95 6.26 -22.59
CA PRO A 251 -14.68 6.66 -21.22
C PRO A 251 -13.89 5.56 -20.50
N ILE A 252 -12.71 5.92 -19.97
CA ILE A 252 -11.83 4.99 -19.26
C ILE A 252 -11.99 5.22 -17.77
N TYR A 253 -12.33 4.18 -17.04
CA TYR A 253 -12.40 4.12 -15.57
C TYR A 253 -11.28 3.25 -15.04
N GLY A 254 -10.83 3.51 -13.81
CA GLY A 254 -9.73 2.74 -13.21
C GLY A 254 -9.97 2.45 -11.74
N LEU A 255 -9.07 1.66 -11.15
CA LEU A 255 -9.15 1.26 -9.74
C LEU A 255 -8.04 1.91 -8.89
N TYR A 256 -7.08 2.59 -9.50
CA TYR A 256 -5.94 3.20 -8.81
C TYR A 256 -5.85 4.70 -9.10
N GLU A 257 -5.61 5.48 -8.05
CA GLU A 257 -5.42 6.94 -8.12
C GLU A 257 -4.28 7.33 -9.08
N ALA A 258 -3.24 6.52 -9.17
CA ALA A 258 -2.12 6.74 -10.08
C ALA A 258 -2.53 6.88 -11.56
N PHE A 259 -3.70 6.37 -11.94
CA PHE A 259 -4.17 6.45 -13.33
C PHE A 259 -4.89 7.76 -13.67
N LEU A 260 -5.22 8.59 -12.68
CA LEU A 260 -5.83 9.91 -12.92
C LEU A 260 -4.93 10.78 -13.80
N ASP A 261 -3.63 10.79 -13.52
CA ASP A 261 -2.65 11.57 -14.27
C ASP A 261 -2.52 11.10 -15.75
N TYR A 262 -2.95 9.87 -16.03
CA TYR A 262 -2.93 9.30 -17.39
C TYR A 262 -4.23 9.58 -18.15
N GLY A 263 -5.22 10.15 -17.48
CA GLY A 263 -6.45 10.66 -18.09
C GLY A 263 -7.61 9.67 -18.09
N ILE A 264 -7.74 8.85 -17.06
CA ILE A 264 -9.00 8.17 -16.78
C ILE A 264 -10.05 9.17 -16.29
N VAL A 265 -11.34 8.84 -16.43
CA VAL A 265 -12.45 9.65 -15.91
C VAL A 265 -12.47 9.64 -14.39
N GLY A 266 -12.22 8.47 -13.77
CA GLY A 266 -12.23 8.27 -12.33
C GLY A 266 -12.55 6.84 -11.93
N GLY A 267 -13.14 6.71 -10.72
CA GLY A 267 -13.54 5.45 -10.09
C GLY A 267 -13.51 5.55 -8.58
N LYS A 268 -13.86 4.46 -7.86
CA LYS A 268 -13.51 4.31 -6.44
C LYS A 268 -12.05 3.86 -6.38
N LEU A 269 -11.14 4.82 -6.26
CA LEU A 269 -9.73 4.63 -6.49
C LEU A 269 -8.97 4.28 -5.21
N VAL A 270 -8.12 3.27 -5.29
CA VAL A 270 -7.15 2.95 -4.25
C VAL A 270 -6.02 3.98 -4.28
N SER A 271 -5.75 4.59 -3.14
CA SER A 271 -4.68 5.56 -2.95
C SER A 271 -3.55 4.97 -2.12
N ARG A 272 -2.40 4.79 -2.73
CA ARG A 272 -1.18 4.33 -2.02
C ARG A 272 -0.74 5.31 -0.93
N TYR A 273 -0.94 6.60 -1.17
CA TYR A 273 -0.69 7.61 -0.15
C TYR A 273 -1.58 7.42 1.09
N LYS A 274 -2.89 7.22 0.89
CA LYS A 274 -3.82 6.99 2.01
C LYS A 274 -3.48 5.71 2.76
N GLN A 275 -3.13 4.63 2.07
CA GLN A 275 -2.70 3.39 2.72
C GLN A 275 -1.47 3.59 3.59
N GLY A 276 -0.44 4.28 3.09
CA GLY A 276 0.73 4.65 3.89
C GLY A 276 0.36 5.49 5.10
N LYS A 277 -0.54 6.46 4.92
CA LYS A 277 -1.00 7.35 5.99
C LYS A 277 -1.76 6.60 7.10
N GLU A 278 -2.66 5.71 6.73
CA GLU A 278 -3.38 4.87 7.70
C GLU A 278 -2.43 3.88 8.41
N ALA A 279 -1.46 3.30 7.70
CA ALA A 279 -0.44 2.46 8.30
C ALA A 279 0.40 3.25 9.33
N GLY A 280 0.77 4.49 9.01
CA GLY A 280 1.46 5.38 9.94
C GLY A 280 0.60 5.72 11.16
N PHE A 281 -0.69 6.02 11.01
CA PHE A 281 -1.59 6.24 12.15
C PHE A 281 -1.74 4.99 13.02
N ALA A 282 -1.80 3.81 12.42
CA ALA A 282 -1.81 2.56 13.18
C ALA A 282 -0.49 2.36 13.97
N ALA A 283 0.66 2.70 13.36
CA ALA A 283 1.95 2.66 14.06
C ALA A 283 1.98 3.62 15.27
N ILE A 284 1.50 4.83 15.10
CA ILE A 284 1.41 5.84 16.17
C ILE A 284 0.55 5.33 17.33
N LYS A 285 -0.56 4.64 17.07
CA LYS A 285 -1.38 4.03 18.13
C LYS A 285 -0.59 3.00 18.94
N ILE A 286 0.16 2.11 18.27
CA ILE A 286 1.02 1.12 18.92
C ILE A 286 2.10 1.81 19.77
N LEU A 287 2.78 2.82 19.23
CA LEU A 287 3.80 3.59 19.94
C LEU A 287 3.25 4.30 21.18
N ASN A 288 1.97 4.65 21.19
CA ASN A 288 1.24 5.22 22.32
C ASN A 288 0.69 4.16 23.28
N GLY A 289 1.01 2.87 23.08
CA GLY A 289 0.66 1.78 23.98
C GLY A 289 -0.67 1.07 23.68
N GLU A 290 -1.30 1.35 22.52
CA GLU A 290 -2.46 0.58 22.08
C GLU A 290 -1.99 -0.82 21.65
N LYS A 291 -2.71 -1.84 22.10
CA LYS A 291 -2.40 -3.22 21.72
C LYS A 291 -2.78 -3.46 20.28
N ILE A 292 -1.91 -4.15 19.54
CA ILE A 292 -2.10 -4.42 18.11
C ILE A 292 -3.41 -5.19 17.83
N GLU A 293 -3.82 -6.07 18.71
CA GLU A 293 -5.09 -6.83 18.61
C GLU A 293 -6.36 -5.95 18.63
N ASN A 294 -6.25 -4.69 19.08
CA ASN A 294 -7.32 -3.70 19.06
C ASN A 294 -7.35 -2.88 17.77
N ILE A 295 -6.37 -3.03 16.90
CA ILE A 295 -6.28 -2.34 15.60
C ILE A 295 -6.76 -3.33 14.54
N PRO A 296 -7.99 -3.20 14.02
CA PRO A 296 -8.51 -4.11 13.01
C PRO A 296 -7.79 -3.96 11.68
N ILE A 297 -7.78 -5.04 10.91
CA ILE A 297 -7.34 -5.06 9.51
C ILE A 297 -8.47 -4.53 8.64
#